data_25ca59379b0e2112ebee21e478071f7d
#
_entry.id   25ca59379b0e2112ebee21e478071f7d
#
_cell.length_a   1.000
_cell.length_b   1.000
_cell.length_c   1.000
_cell.angle_alpha   90.00
_cell.angle_beta   90.00
_cell.angle_gamma   90.00
#
_symmetry.space_group_name_H-M   'P 1'
#
loop_
_entity.id
_entity.type
_entity.pdbx_description
1 polymer ?
#
loop_
_entity_poly.entity_id
_entity_poly.type
_entity_poly.pdbx_seq_one_letter_code
_entity_poly.pdbx_strand_id
1 'polypeptide(L)'
;VGRRNVVLQQMLKADLITEAECDSLCALPLEVKFTKVDHKDGIAPYFREAVRLMMQAKEPRRGDYPDWDQQRFVDDSIQWATNPLYGWVEKNPKPDGTKYNIYTDGLRIYTSIDSRMQKYAEEAVIDHLKNTLQPQFDREKGSRGPYTTNSAELGQLTPRKLIDRAIRQSERYRVLKNAGMSDAEIMEEFDKPVDMTVFSYDGGQVQKTMSPRDSVVYQKMFLRAGFMSMDPLTGQVKAYVGGPNFHFFQYDMAGVGRRQIGSTVKPFLYTYAFEEGFTPVSYTHLTLPTTSR
;
A
#
# COMPACT_ATOMS: atom_id res chain seq x y z
N VAL A 1 -15.54 31.74 -11.94
CA VAL A 1 -16.00 33.14 -11.89
C VAL A 1 -17.38 33.31 -12.53
N GLY A 2 -17.60 32.91 -13.82
CA GLY A 2 -18.86 33.15 -14.51
C GLY A 2 -20.10 32.60 -13.79
N ARG A 3 -20.10 31.33 -13.33
CA ARG A 3 -21.23 30.75 -12.59
C ARG A 3 -21.52 31.47 -11.26
N ARG A 4 -20.50 31.89 -10.52
CA ARG A 4 -20.67 32.69 -9.29
C ARG A 4 -21.41 33.99 -9.62
N ASN A 5 -20.95 34.70 -10.64
CA ASN A 5 -21.53 35.99 -11.01
C ASN A 5 -23.00 35.87 -11.46
N VAL A 6 -23.37 34.78 -12.16
CA VAL A 6 -24.75 34.47 -12.48
C VAL A 6 -25.60 34.26 -11.21
N VAL A 7 -25.06 33.55 -10.21
CA VAL A 7 -25.80 33.37 -8.92
C VAL A 7 -25.95 34.70 -8.20
N LEU A 8 -24.93 35.55 -8.11
CA LEU A 8 -25.01 36.86 -7.51
C LEU A 8 -26.05 37.78 -8.20
N GLN A 9 -26.11 37.73 -9.54
CA GLN A 9 -27.13 38.45 -10.29
C GLN A 9 -28.56 37.93 -10.01
N GLN A 10 -28.73 36.62 -9.82
CA GLN A 10 -30.04 36.08 -9.41
C GLN A 10 -30.42 36.48 -7.96
N MET A 11 -29.41 36.55 -7.06
CA MET A 11 -29.65 37.07 -5.70
C MET A 11 -30.05 38.55 -5.71
N LEU A 12 -29.43 39.36 -6.57
CA LEU A 12 -29.84 40.76 -6.77
C LEU A 12 -31.28 40.85 -7.29
N LYS A 13 -31.67 40.06 -8.30
CA LYS A 13 -33.03 40.00 -8.83
C LYS A 13 -34.08 39.54 -7.82
N ALA A 14 -33.67 38.79 -6.83
CA ALA A 14 -34.51 38.29 -5.74
C ALA A 14 -34.50 39.23 -4.52
N ASP A 15 -33.93 40.42 -4.62
CA ASP A 15 -33.76 41.41 -3.56
C ASP A 15 -33.05 40.88 -2.30
N LEU A 16 -32.16 39.87 -2.47
CA LEU A 16 -31.37 39.29 -1.37
C LEU A 16 -30.07 40.04 -1.11
N ILE A 17 -29.58 40.79 -2.08
CA ILE A 17 -28.41 41.67 -1.99
C ILE A 17 -28.66 42.95 -2.78
N THR A 18 -27.97 44.00 -2.40
CA THR A 18 -28.02 45.30 -3.11
C THR A 18 -27.15 45.28 -4.36
N GLU A 19 -27.40 46.24 -5.27
CA GLU A 19 -26.61 46.41 -6.49
C GLU A 19 -25.12 46.66 -6.19
N ALA A 20 -24.84 47.52 -5.19
CA ALA A 20 -23.46 47.79 -4.76
C ALA A 20 -22.74 46.58 -4.18
N GLU A 21 -23.44 45.71 -3.45
CA GLU A 21 -22.91 44.44 -2.95
C GLU A 21 -22.69 43.44 -4.09
N CYS A 22 -23.61 43.35 -5.04
CA CYS A 22 -23.44 42.50 -6.21
C CYS A 22 -22.20 42.86 -7.02
N ASP A 23 -22.03 44.15 -7.30
CA ASP A 23 -20.86 44.64 -8.06
C ASP A 23 -19.54 44.40 -7.31
N SER A 24 -19.52 44.70 -6.01
CA SER A 24 -18.38 44.46 -5.14
C SER A 24 -18.00 42.98 -5.12
N LEU A 25 -18.99 42.07 -4.91
CA LEU A 25 -18.75 40.63 -4.88
C LEU A 25 -18.37 40.04 -6.25
N CYS A 26 -18.89 40.60 -7.33
CA CYS A 26 -18.52 40.20 -8.70
C CYS A 26 -17.08 40.59 -9.05
N ALA A 27 -16.59 41.70 -8.51
CA ALA A 27 -15.22 42.17 -8.73
C ALA A 27 -14.17 41.38 -7.94
N LEU A 28 -14.55 40.73 -6.84
CA LEU A 28 -13.60 39.96 -6.04
C LEU A 28 -13.03 38.75 -6.80
N PRO A 29 -11.73 38.48 -6.69
CA PRO A 29 -11.18 37.24 -7.24
C PRO A 29 -11.79 36.01 -6.55
N LEU A 30 -12.00 34.93 -7.30
CA LEU A 30 -12.42 33.66 -6.72
C LEU A 30 -11.20 32.86 -6.29
N GLU A 31 -10.86 32.95 -5.01
CA GLU A 31 -9.83 32.12 -4.41
C GLU A 31 -10.42 30.75 -4.03
N VAL A 32 -10.12 29.74 -4.82
CA VAL A 32 -10.52 28.37 -4.52
C VAL A 32 -9.31 27.62 -3.94
N LYS A 33 -9.32 27.34 -2.65
CA LYS A 33 -8.39 26.38 -2.05
C LYS A 33 -8.88 24.97 -2.33
N PHE A 34 -8.64 24.50 -3.54
CA PHE A 34 -8.97 23.14 -3.93
C PHE A 34 -7.90 22.19 -3.38
N THR A 35 -8.25 21.42 -2.36
CA THR A 35 -7.44 20.30 -1.90
C THR A 35 -8.05 19.03 -2.46
N LYS A 36 -7.37 18.41 -3.41
CA LYS A 36 -7.77 17.09 -3.90
C LYS A 36 -7.54 16.08 -2.78
N VAL A 37 -8.62 15.59 -2.20
CA VAL A 37 -8.53 14.47 -1.26
C VAL A 37 -8.33 13.19 -2.07
N ASP A 38 -7.15 12.61 -1.98
CA ASP A 38 -6.85 11.32 -2.58
C ASP A 38 -7.13 10.20 -1.56
N HIS A 39 -7.54 9.01 -2.07
CA HIS A 39 -7.69 7.81 -1.24
C HIS A 39 -6.38 7.37 -0.57
N LYS A 40 -5.25 7.89 -1.03
CA LYS A 40 -3.91 7.64 -0.47
C LYS A 40 -3.61 8.47 0.78
N ASP A 41 -4.34 9.58 0.98
CA ASP A 41 -4.14 10.49 2.10
C ASP A 41 -4.93 10.06 3.34
N GLY A 42 -4.46 10.46 4.53
CA GLY A 42 -5.12 10.22 5.82
C GLY A 42 -4.63 8.98 6.55
N ILE A 43 -5.28 8.67 7.66
CA ILE A 43 -4.87 7.61 8.60
C ILE A 43 -5.06 6.22 7.98
N ALA A 44 -4.15 5.30 8.27
CA ALA A 44 -4.18 3.88 7.92
C ALA A 44 -4.45 3.59 6.43
N PRO A 45 -3.70 4.17 5.48
CA PRO A 45 -4.01 4.03 4.06
C PRO A 45 -3.93 2.57 3.57
N TYR A 46 -3.00 1.78 4.07
CA TYR A 46 -2.88 0.35 3.76
C TYR A 46 -4.09 -0.45 4.26
N PHE A 47 -4.54 -0.18 5.47
CA PHE A 47 -5.72 -0.84 6.04
C PHE A 47 -6.99 -0.48 5.25
N ARG A 48 -7.17 0.80 4.91
CA ARG A 48 -8.30 1.24 4.07
C ARG A 48 -8.30 0.56 2.71
N GLU A 49 -7.13 0.41 2.10
CA GLU A 49 -6.98 -0.30 0.83
C GLU A 49 -7.29 -1.80 0.98
N ALA A 50 -6.83 -2.45 2.05
CA ALA A 50 -7.16 -3.84 2.34
C ALA A 50 -8.67 -4.05 2.52
N VAL A 51 -9.34 -3.15 3.27
CA VAL A 51 -10.81 -3.17 3.43
C VAL A 51 -11.51 -2.95 2.09
N ARG A 52 -11.06 -2.00 1.29
CA ARG A 52 -11.61 -1.73 -0.04
C ARG A 52 -11.54 -2.96 -0.95
N LEU A 53 -10.37 -3.58 -1.03
CA LEU A 53 -10.15 -4.79 -1.84
C LEU A 53 -11.03 -5.94 -1.36
N MET A 54 -11.14 -6.14 -0.05
CA MET A 54 -12.01 -7.15 0.56
C MET A 54 -13.48 -6.92 0.20
N MET A 55 -13.98 -5.70 0.36
CA MET A 55 -15.37 -5.36 0.06
C MET A 55 -15.71 -5.46 -1.43
N GLN A 56 -14.75 -5.21 -2.32
CA GLN A 56 -14.92 -5.29 -3.78
C GLN A 56 -14.52 -6.66 -4.36
N ALA A 57 -14.14 -7.62 -3.53
CA ALA A 57 -13.80 -8.95 -3.99
C ALA A 57 -14.97 -9.57 -4.77
N LYS A 58 -14.63 -10.30 -5.81
CA LYS A 58 -15.60 -11.06 -6.61
C LYS A 58 -15.68 -12.49 -6.07
N GLU A 59 -16.77 -13.18 -6.42
CA GLU A 59 -16.89 -14.59 -6.15
C GLU A 59 -15.72 -15.37 -6.78
N PRO A 60 -14.95 -16.13 -5.98
CA PRO A 60 -13.79 -16.85 -6.46
C PRO A 60 -14.20 -17.94 -7.48
N ARG A 61 -13.52 -17.96 -8.61
CA ARG A 61 -13.69 -19.01 -9.62
C ARG A 61 -12.36 -19.69 -9.86
N ARG A 62 -12.34 -21.01 -9.85
CA ARG A 62 -11.10 -21.79 -9.98
C ARG A 62 -10.24 -21.39 -11.18
N GLY A 63 -10.84 -21.02 -12.30
CA GLY A 63 -10.14 -20.60 -13.51
C GLY A 63 -9.44 -19.23 -13.41
N ASP A 64 -9.76 -18.42 -12.39
CA ASP A 64 -9.14 -17.12 -12.18
C ASP A 64 -7.78 -17.24 -11.44
N TYR A 65 -7.44 -18.44 -10.96
CA TYR A 65 -6.24 -18.74 -10.19
C TYR A 65 -5.29 -19.63 -10.98
N PRO A 66 -4.00 -19.31 -11.05
CA PRO A 66 -3.01 -20.16 -11.71
C PRO A 66 -2.84 -21.49 -10.95
N ASP A 67 -2.43 -22.54 -11.67
CA ASP A 67 -2.30 -23.89 -11.10
C ASP A 67 -1.36 -23.98 -9.90
N TRP A 68 -0.36 -23.10 -9.85
CA TRP A 68 0.60 -23.03 -8.74
C TRP A 68 0.05 -22.30 -7.50
N ASP A 69 -1.10 -21.62 -7.58
CA ASP A 69 -1.68 -20.84 -6.46
C ASP A 69 -3.13 -21.25 -6.15
N GLN A 70 -3.44 -22.53 -6.30
CA GLN A 70 -4.78 -23.07 -6.01
C GLN A 70 -5.13 -22.99 -4.52
N GLN A 71 -4.14 -22.93 -3.62
CA GLN A 71 -4.40 -22.70 -2.20
C GLN A 71 -5.09 -21.35 -1.98
N ARG A 72 -4.69 -20.32 -2.70
CA ARG A 72 -5.35 -19.02 -2.64
C ARG A 72 -6.82 -19.08 -3.07
N PHE A 73 -7.16 -19.90 -4.07
CA PHE A 73 -8.56 -20.12 -4.43
C PHE A 73 -9.36 -20.71 -3.27
N VAL A 74 -8.79 -21.67 -2.53
CA VAL A 74 -9.44 -22.26 -1.35
C VAL A 74 -9.62 -21.20 -0.25
N ASP A 75 -8.58 -20.44 0.05
CA ASP A 75 -8.59 -19.40 1.07
C ASP A 75 -9.63 -18.31 0.75
N ASP A 76 -9.64 -17.81 -0.49
CA ASP A 76 -10.59 -16.81 -0.96
C ASP A 76 -12.03 -17.36 -0.97
N SER A 77 -12.23 -18.65 -1.27
CA SER A 77 -13.54 -19.32 -1.21
C SER A 77 -14.07 -19.41 0.22
N ILE A 78 -13.19 -19.72 1.18
CA ILE A 78 -13.53 -19.73 2.60
C ILE A 78 -13.91 -18.30 3.04
N GLN A 79 -13.10 -17.29 2.68
CA GLN A 79 -13.42 -15.89 2.97
C GLN A 79 -14.76 -15.46 2.35
N TRP A 80 -15.01 -15.85 1.11
CA TRP A 80 -16.30 -15.58 0.45
C TRP A 80 -17.48 -16.19 1.22
N ALA A 81 -17.36 -17.41 1.69
CA ALA A 81 -18.43 -18.11 2.39
C ALA A 81 -18.64 -17.64 3.84
N THR A 82 -17.56 -17.29 4.54
CA THR A 82 -17.60 -17.07 6.00
C THR A 82 -17.46 -15.62 6.42
N ASN A 83 -16.83 -14.76 5.61
CA ASN A 83 -16.61 -13.37 5.95
C ASN A 83 -17.68 -12.47 5.27
N PRO A 84 -18.57 -11.83 6.03
CA PRO A 84 -19.64 -11.00 5.44
C PRO A 84 -19.11 -9.75 4.73
N LEU A 85 -17.90 -9.28 5.02
CA LEU A 85 -17.27 -8.15 4.35
C LEU A 85 -16.61 -8.54 3.02
N TYR A 86 -16.21 -9.81 2.87
CA TYR A 86 -15.57 -10.27 1.64
C TYR A 86 -16.59 -10.34 0.50
N GLY A 87 -16.41 -9.48 -0.52
CA GLY A 87 -17.37 -9.33 -1.63
C GLY A 87 -18.68 -8.62 -1.23
N TRP A 88 -18.64 -7.77 -0.20
CA TRP A 88 -19.83 -7.08 0.29
C TRP A 88 -20.58 -6.31 -0.80
N VAL A 89 -19.87 -5.63 -1.70
CA VAL A 89 -20.45 -4.88 -2.82
C VAL A 89 -21.21 -5.78 -3.80
N GLU A 90 -20.72 -6.99 -4.01
CA GLU A 90 -21.38 -7.99 -4.89
C GLU A 90 -22.62 -8.61 -4.22
N LYS A 91 -22.53 -8.85 -2.92
CA LYS A 91 -23.59 -9.52 -2.13
C LYS A 91 -24.74 -8.60 -1.74
N ASN A 92 -24.51 -7.28 -1.74
CA ASN A 92 -25.48 -6.29 -1.28
C ASN A 92 -25.74 -5.23 -2.37
N PRO A 93 -26.54 -5.54 -3.40
CA PRO A 93 -26.92 -4.54 -4.40
C PRO A 93 -27.83 -3.46 -3.77
N LYS A 94 -27.83 -2.28 -4.37
CA LYS A 94 -28.78 -1.20 -4.02
C LYS A 94 -30.22 -1.61 -4.36
N PRO A 95 -31.22 -0.91 -3.82
CA PRO A 95 -32.64 -1.17 -4.16
C PRO A 95 -32.97 -1.08 -5.65
N ASP A 96 -32.18 -0.31 -6.42
CA ASP A 96 -32.28 -0.17 -7.87
C ASP A 96 -31.54 -1.27 -8.65
N GLY A 97 -30.94 -2.24 -7.95
CA GLY A 97 -30.15 -3.32 -8.55
C GLY A 97 -28.71 -2.96 -8.91
N THR A 98 -28.28 -1.72 -8.77
CA THR A 98 -26.91 -1.28 -9.01
C THR A 98 -25.97 -1.62 -7.85
N LYS A 99 -24.67 -1.69 -8.11
CA LYS A 99 -23.66 -1.94 -7.08
C LYS A 99 -23.30 -0.66 -6.34
N TYR A 100 -22.98 -0.78 -5.05
CA TYR A 100 -22.42 0.33 -4.28
C TYR A 100 -21.04 0.74 -4.79
N ASN A 101 -20.84 2.05 -4.91
CA ASN A 101 -19.52 2.64 -5.09
C ASN A 101 -18.99 3.10 -3.72
N ILE A 102 -17.92 2.44 -3.25
CA ILE A 102 -17.35 2.69 -1.91
C ILE A 102 -16.93 4.15 -1.72
N TYR A 103 -16.57 4.86 -2.80
CA TYR A 103 -16.09 6.24 -2.71
C TYR A 103 -17.18 7.30 -2.80
N THR A 104 -18.30 7.02 -3.47
CA THR A 104 -19.29 8.05 -3.82
C THR A 104 -20.63 7.88 -3.13
N ASP A 105 -20.97 6.70 -2.65
CA ASP A 105 -22.29 6.40 -2.12
C ASP A 105 -22.45 6.68 -0.60
N GLY A 106 -21.47 7.36 0.00
CA GLY A 106 -21.55 7.83 1.39
C GLY A 106 -21.58 6.71 2.45
N LEU A 107 -20.98 5.55 2.16
CA LEU A 107 -20.92 4.43 3.09
C LEU A 107 -20.13 4.80 4.35
N ARG A 108 -20.63 4.41 5.51
CA ARG A 108 -19.94 4.52 6.80
C ARG A 108 -19.41 3.17 7.21
N ILE A 109 -18.07 3.01 7.18
CA ILE A 109 -17.38 1.76 7.51
C ILE A 109 -16.77 1.91 8.89
N TYR A 110 -17.32 1.19 9.88
CA TYR A 110 -16.81 1.17 11.25
C TYR A 110 -15.74 0.06 11.35
N THR A 111 -14.60 0.41 11.91
CA THR A 111 -13.45 -0.50 12.04
C THR A 111 -12.97 -0.59 13.48
N SER A 112 -12.13 -1.57 13.77
CA SER A 112 -11.52 -1.76 15.09
C SER A 112 -10.23 -0.94 15.30
N ILE A 113 -9.76 -0.20 14.30
CA ILE A 113 -8.55 0.62 14.36
C ILE A 113 -8.73 1.73 15.41
N ASP A 114 -7.78 1.83 16.34
CA ASP A 114 -7.63 2.97 17.24
C ASP A 114 -6.73 4.01 16.57
N SER A 115 -7.25 5.22 16.36
CA SER A 115 -6.55 6.27 15.62
C SER A 115 -5.26 6.74 16.29
N ARG A 116 -5.17 6.68 17.62
CA ARG A 116 -3.97 7.06 18.38
C ARG A 116 -2.91 5.97 18.27
N MET A 117 -3.31 4.70 18.44
CA MET A 117 -2.40 3.56 18.26
C MET A 117 -1.88 3.49 16.84
N GLN A 118 -2.75 3.74 15.85
CA GLN A 118 -2.35 3.80 14.44
C GLN A 118 -1.29 4.88 14.20
N LYS A 119 -1.51 6.08 14.70
CA LYS A 119 -0.55 7.18 14.58
C LYS A 119 0.80 6.82 15.21
N TYR A 120 0.80 6.30 16.43
CA TYR A 120 2.04 5.87 17.10
C TYR A 120 2.75 4.76 16.34
N ALA A 121 2.00 3.81 15.76
CA ALA A 121 2.57 2.74 14.97
C ALA A 121 3.23 3.26 13.66
N GLU A 122 2.57 4.18 12.96
CA GLU A 122 3.12 4.82 11.76
C GLU A 122 4.40 5.62 12.08
N GLU A 123 4.36 6.43 13.15
CA GLU A 123 5.52 7.20 13.62
C GLU A 123 6.68 6.29 14.04
N ALA A 124 6.42 5.24 14.83
CA ALA A 124 7.44 4.31 15.28
C ALA A 124 8.10 3.52 14.14
N VAL A 125 7.32 3.08 13.14
CA VAL A 125 7.86 2.40 11.96
C VAL A 125 8.78 3.33 11.17
N ILE A 126 8.35 4.57 10.93
CA ILE A 126 9.16 5.55 10.20
C ILE A 126 10.42 5.90 10.98
N ASP A 127 10.31 6.20 12.26
CA ASP A 127 11.44 6.55 13.12
C ASP A 127 12.50 5.44 13.15
N HIS A 128 12.08 4.20 13.37
CA HIS A 128 13.01 3.07 13.42
C HIS A 128 13.66 2.76 12.08
N LEU A 129 12.89 2.81 10.98
CA LEU A 129 13.44 2.65 9.64
C LEU A 129 14.44 3.77 9.31
N LYS A 130 14.08 5.02 9.57
CA LYS A 130 14.90 6.20 9.25
C LYS A 130 16.19 6.25 10.07
N ASN A 131 16.07 6.14 11.39
CA ASN A 131 17.16 6.46 12.32
C ASN A 131 18.02 5.26 12.70
N THR A 132 17.51 4.04 12.52
CA THR A 132 18.23 2.82 12.92
C THR A 132 18.58 1.93 11.74
N LEU A 133 17.59 1.44 11.01
CA LEU A 133 17.81 0.36 10.04
C LEU A 133 18.36 0.85 8.70
N GLN A 134 17.84 1.96 8.16
CA GLN A 134 18.30 2.48 6.87
C GLN A 134 19.78 2.89 6.90
N PRO A 135 20.28 3.61 7.93
CA PRO A 135 21.69 3.95 8.02
C PRO A 135 22.62 2.72 8.15
N GLN A 136 22.15 1.66 8.81
CA GLN A 136 22.92 0.40 8.88
C GLN A 136 22.96 -0.27 7.51
N PHE A 137 21.80 -0.39 6.85
CA PHE A 137 21.68 -0.96 5.52
C PHE A 137 22.57 -0.21 4.50
N ASP A 138 22.52 1.12 4.51
CA ASP A 138 23.30 1.95 3.60
C ASP A 138 24.81 1.77 3.80
N ARG A 139 25.28 1.65 5.05
CA ARG A 139 26.68 1.35 5.36
C ARG A 139 27.10 -0.04 4.86
N GLU A 140 26.26 -1.06 5.04
CA GLU A 140 26.56 -2.41 4.59
C GLU A 140 26.54 -2.54 3.06
N LYS A 141 25.58 -1.88 2.41
CA LYS A 141 25.46 -1.88 0.94
C LYS A 141 26.52 -1.03 0.27
N GLY A 142 26.87 0.12 0.82
CA GLY A 142 27.78 1.08 0.19
C GLY A 142 27.31 1.46 -1.22
N SER A 143 28.18 1.39 -2.20
CA SER A 143 27.89 1.65 -3.62
C SER A 143 27.20 0.48 -4.35
N ARG A 144 27.01 -0.67 -3.68
CA ARG A 144 26.34 -1.83 -4.29
C ARG A 144 24.86 -1.54 -4.43
N GLY A 145 24.28 -1.86 -5.57
CA GLY A 145 22.86 -1.68 -5.83
C GLY A 145 21.95 -2.58 -4.94
N PRO A 146 20.63 -2.48 -5.09
CA PRO A 146 19.67 -3.19 -4.23
C PRO A 146 19.75 -4.71 -4.33
N TYR A 147 20.28 -5.24 -5.42
CA TYR A 147 20.44 -6.66 -5.67
C TYR A 147 21.91 -7.04 -5.69
N THR A 148 22.34 -7.83 -4.72
CA THR A 148 23.74 -8.27 -4.55
C THR A 148 23.92 -9.78 -4.55
N THR A 149 22.84 -10.53 -4.69
CA THR A 149 22.84 -12.00 -4.66
C THR A 149 23.48 -12.57 -5.91
N ASN A 150 24.26 -13.63 -5.75
CA ASN A 150 24.90 -14.33 -6.86
C ASN A 150 23.86 -14.97 -7.79
N SER A 151 24.18 -15.03 -9.07
CA SER A 151 23.31 -15.58 -10.10
C SER A 151 22.89 -17.05 -9.86
N ALA A 152 23.62 -17.81 -9.04
CA ALA A 152 23.30 -19.19 -8.69
C ALA A 152 22.04 -19.31 -7.82
N GLU A 153 21.79 -18.38 -6.91
CA GLU A 153 20.60 -18.38 -6.03
C GLU A 153 19.36 -17.81 -6.72
N LEU A 154 19.55 -16.89 -7.67
CA LEU A 154 18.48 -16.25 -8.45
C LEU A 154 18.23 -16.94 -9.80
N GLY A 155 18.90 -18.07 -10.07
CA GLY A 155 18.92 -18.70 -11.38
C GLY A 155 19.67 -17.81 -12.39
N GLN A 156 19.12 -17.65 -13.60
CA GLN A 156 19.72 -16.79 -14.64
C GLN A 156 19.40 -15.30 -14.48
N LEU A 157 18.82 -14.86 -13.34
CA LEU A 157 18.45 -13.47 -13.10
C LEU A 157 19.66 -12.69 -12.58
N THR A 158 20.13 -11.75 -13.39
CA THR A 158 21.17 -10.78 -12.97
C THR A 158 20.51 -9.55 -12.34
N PRO A 159 21.25 -8.76 -11.50
CA PRO A 159 20.74 -7.48 -10.97
C PRO A 159 20.17 -6.56 -12.05
N ARG A 160 20.82 -6.47 -13.21
CA ARG A 160 20.33 -5.68 -14.34
C ARG A 160 18.98 -6.19 -14.86
N LYS A 161 18.82 -7.49 -15.07
CA LYS A 161 17.53 -8.08 -15.51
C LYS A 161 16.40 -7.83 -14.49
N LEU A 162 16.72 -7.80 -13.19
CA LEU A 162 15.74 -7.49 -12.14
C LEU A 162 15.29 -6.02 -12.19
N ILE A 163 16.22 -5.09 -12.46
CA ILE A 163 15.88 -3.68 -12.66
C ILE A 163 15.06 -3.51 -13.94
N ASP A 164 15.46 -4.11 -15.05
CA ASP A 164 14.72 -4.04 -16.32
C ASP A 164 13.31 -4.63 -16.18
N ARG A 165 13.16 -5.70 -15.40
CA ARG A 165 11.82 -6.23 -15.07
C ARG A 165 10.99 -5.24 -14.26
N ALA A 166 11.58 -4.56 -13.28
CA ALA A 166 10.90 -3.53 -12.48
C ALA A 166 10.50 -2.32 -13.34
N ILE A 167 11.35 -1.92 -14.30
CA ILE A 167 11.04 -0.87 -15.28
C ILE A 167 9.81 -1.25 -16.09
N ARG A 168 9.76 -2.45 -16.65
CA ARG A 168 8.62 -2.92 -17.46
C ARG A 168 7.32 -3.03 -16.68
N GLN A 169 7.37 -3.16 -15.37
CA GLN A 169 6.21 -3.18 -14.47
C GLN A 169 5.78 -1.77 -14.02
N SER A 170 6.54 -0.72 -14.36
CA SER A 170 6.25 0.65 -13.96
C SER A 170 5.10 1.26 -14.78
N GLU A 171 4.38 2.20 -14.16
CA GLU A 171 3.31 2.96 -14.82
C GLU A 171 3.85 3.76 -16.01
N ARG A 172 5.03 4.38 -15.86
CA ARG A 172 5.67 5.13 -16.93
C ARG A 172 5.91 4.26 -18.18
N TYR A 173 6.42 3.03 -17.97
CA TYR A 173 6.60 2.09 -19.09
C TYR A 173 5.27 1.76 -19.77
N ARG A 174 4.22 1.49 -19.00
CA ARG A 174 2.88 1.21 -19.52
C ARG A 174 2.32 2.36 -20.34
N VAL A 175 2.47 3.59 -19.85
CA VAL A 175 2.01 4.80 -20.56
C VAL A 175 2.74 4.98 -21.90
N LEU A 176 4.07 4.86 -21.91
CA LEU A 176 4.87 4.98 -23.14
C LEU A 176 4.56 3.86 -24.13
N LYS A 177 4.37 2.64 -23.64
CA LYS A 177 3.98 1.49 -24.48
C LYS A 177 2.61 1.69 -25.12
N ASN A 178 1.64 2.20 -24.38
CA ASN A 178 0.31 2.53 -24.89
C ASN A 178 0.34 3.70 -25.89
N ALA A 179 1.34 4.58 -25.80
CA ALA A 179 1.59 5.64 -26.79
C ALA A 179 2.24 5.12 -28.08
N GLY A 180 2.51 3.80 -28.19
CA GLY A 180 3.03 3.16 -29.40
C GLY A 180 4.56 3.10 -29.50
N MET A 181 5.30 3.46 -28.44
CA MET A 181 6.76 3.39 -28.44
C MET A 181 7.25 1.94 -28.40
N SER A 182 8.35 1.68 -29.10
CA SER A 182 9.05 0.39 -29.01
C SER A 182 9.77 0.21 -27.67
N ASP A 183 10.08 -1.04 -27.30
CA ASP A 183 10.81 -1.33 -26.06
C ASP A 183 12.19 -0.66 -26.01
N ALA A 184 12.88 -0.54 -27.16
CA ALA A 184 14.17 0.11 -27.27
C ALA A 184 14.09 1.62 -26.98
N GLU A 185 13.15 2.32 -27.64
CA GLU A 185 12.91 3.75 -27.41
C GLU A 185 12.50 4.04 -25.95
N ILE A 186 11.65 3.19 -25.35
CA ILE A 186 11.27 3.34 -23.96
C ILE A 186 12.49 3.22 -23.04
N MET A 187 13.38 2.25 -23.30
CA MET A 187 14.59 2.10 -22.48
C MET A 187 15.54 3.29 -22.61
N GLU A 188 15.64 3.91 -23.78
CA GLU A 188 16.38 5.17 -23.96
C GLU A 188 15.75 6.34 -23.19
N GLU A 189 14.41 6.45 -23.19
CA GLU A 189 13.69 7.45 -22.38
C GLU A 189 13.90 7.23 -20.88
N PHE A 190 14.07 5.99 -20.43
CA PHE A 190 14.36 5.68 -19.04
C PHE A 190 15.78 6.06 -18.61
N ASP A 191 16.69 6.31 -19.53
CA ASP A 191 18.07 6.72 -19.24
C ASP A 191 18.26 8.26 -19.28
N LYS A 192 17.24 9.02 -19.73
CA LYS A 192 17.29 10.50 -19.76
C LYS A 192 16.91 11.09 -18.39
N PRO A 193 17.74 12.00 -17.82
CA PRO A 193 17.40 12.68 -16.58
C PRO A 193 16.14 13.54 -16.72
N VAL A 194 15.25 13.47 -15.72
CA VAL A 194 14.06 14.28 -15.60
C VAL A 194 13.84 14.69 -14.14
N ASP A 195 13.20 15.83 -13.93
CA ASP A 195 12.80 16.26 -12.59
C ASP A 195 11.64 15.40 -12.12
N MET A 196 11.77 14.84 -10.94
CA MET A 196 10.76 13.98 -10.35
C MET A 196 10.69 14.10 -8.84
N THR A 197 9.51 13.82 -8.31
CA THR A 197 9.27 13.68 -6.88
C THR A 197 9.54 12.23 -6.47
N VAL A 198 10.46 12.02 -5.54
CA VAL A 198 10.81 10.70 -5.01
C VAL A 198 10.63 10.66 -3.49
N PHE A 199 10.55 9.47 -2.94
CA PHE A 199 10.41 9.28 -1.51
C PHE A 199 11.65 9.74 -0.74
N SER A 200 11.44 10.30 0.44
CA SER A 200 12.47 10.56 1.44
C SER A 200 11.88 10.34 2.83
N TYR A 201 12.65 9.74 3.75
CA TYR A 201 12.26 9.70 5.15
C TYR A 201 12.22 11.11 5.79
N ASP A 202 12.95 12.07 5.20
CA ASP A 202 12.91 13.47 5.61
C ASP A 202 11.79 14.21 4.87
N GLY A 203 10.63 14.33 5.51
CA GLY A 203 9.48 15.02 4.94
C GLY A 203 8.61 14.22 3.96
N GLY A 204 8.85 12.92 3.81
CA GLY A 204 8.02 12.03 2.99
C GLY A 204 8.32 12.06 1.49
N GLN A 205 8.79 13.18 0.97
CA GLN A 205 9.12 13.35 -0.46
C GLN A 205 10.17 14.45 -0.70
N VAL A 206 10.89 14.33 -1.80
CA VAL A 206 11.89 15.31 -2.23
C VAL A 206 11.92 15.40 -3.76
N GLN A 207 12.19 16.61 -4.28
CA GLN A 207 12.42 16.80 -5.72
C GLN A 207 13.88 16.46 -6.05
N LYS A 208 14.09 15.61 -7.06
CA LYS A 208 15.41 15.22 -7.58
C LYS A 208 15.39 15.14 -9.09
N THR A 209 16.48 15.57 -9.71
CA THR A 209 16.75 15.34 -11.13
C THR A 209 17.53 14.03 -11.25
N MET A 210 16.93 13.01 -11.83
CA MET A 210 17.56 11.71 -12.08
C MET A 210 16.90 10.99 -13.24
N SER A 211 17.56 9.96 -13.78
CA SER A 211 16.90 9.13 -14.80
C SER A 211 15.78 8.28 -14.17
N PRO A 212 14.72 7.96 -14.92
CA PRO A 212 13.69 7.02 -14.47
C PRO A 212 14.27 5.66 -14.06
N ARG A 213 15.33 5.18 -14.69
CA ARG A 213 16.06 3.98 -14.30
C ARG A 213 16.67 4.12 -12.92
N ASP A 214 17.36 5.24 -12.67
CA ASP A 214 17.97 5.50 -11.37
C ASP A 214 16.92 5.67 -10.27
N SER A 215 15.75 6.22 -10.60
CA SER A 215 14.63 6.31 -9.64
C SER A 215 14.11 4.94 -9.21
N VAL A 216 14.09 3.96 -10.11
CA VAL A 216 13.75 2.57 -9.76
C VAL A 216 14.80 1.98 -8.82
N VAL A 217 16.09 2.18 -9.09
CA VAL A 217 17.18 1.74 -8.20
C VAL A 217 17.08 2.43 -6.85
N TYR A 218 16.90 3.76 -6.83
CA TYR A 218 16.73 4.57 -5.64
C TYR A 218 15.58 4.06 -4.76
N GLN A 219 14.41 3.82 -5.35
CA GLN A 219 13.25 3.31 -4.61
C GLN A 219 13.46 1.91 -4.03
N LYS A 220 14.24 1.05 -4.73
CA LYS A 220 14.56 -0.31 -4.26
C LYS A 220 15.57 -0.33 -3.10
N MET A 221 16.30 0.75 -2.87
CA MET A 221 17.23 0.88 -1.74
C MET A 221 16.53 1.18 -0.42
N PHE A 222 15.27 1.62 -0.42
CA PHE A 222 14.54 1.86 0.82
C PHE A 222 14.05 0.56 1.46
N LEU A 223 14.35 0.42 2.75
CA LEU A 223 13.80 -0.65 3.57
C LEU A 223 12.29 -0.47 3.76
N ARG A 224 11.59 -1.57 3.91
CA ARG A 224 10.14 -1.60 4.14
C ARG A 224 9.85 -2.52 5.31
N ALA A 225 8.90 -2.12 6.14
CA ALA A 225 8.41 -2.94 7.24
C ALA A 225 6.89 -2.93 7.25
N GLY A 226 6.30 -4.06 7.64
CA GLY A 226 4.91 -4.15 8.04
C GLY A 226 4.83 -4.23 9.56
N PHE A 227 3.79 -3.63 10.14
CA PHE A 227 3.50 -3.69 11.56
C PHE A 227 1.99 -3.85 11.78
N MET A 228 1.62 -4.72 12.70
CA MET A 228 0.22 -4.90 13.11
C MET A 228 0.16 -5.07 14.62
N SER A 229 -0.80 -4.38 15.25
CA SER A 229 -1.14 -4.55 16.66
C SER A 229 -2.55 -5.09 16.81
N MET A 230 -2.72 -6.12 17.61
CA MET A 230 -3.99 -6.78 17.85
C MET A 230 -4.28 -6.84 19.35
N ASP A 231 -5.56 -6.75 19.68
CA ASP A 231 -6.05 -7.09 21.03
C ASP A 231 -6.01 -8.61 21.18
N PRO A 232 -5.26 -9.15 22.16
CA PRO A 232 -5.09 -10.60 22.32
C PRO A 232 -6.36 -11.35 22.76
N LEU A 233 -7.32 -10.64 23.35
CA LEU A 233 -8.57 -11.24 23.82
C LEU A 233 -9.63 -11.31 22.73
N THR A 234 -9.71 -10.28 21.91
CA THR A 234 -10.78 -10.14 20.89
C THR A 234 -10.30 -10.45 19.48
N GLY A 235 -8.99 -10.48 19.23
CA GLY A 235 -8.40 -10.59 17.91
C GLY A 235 -8.57 -9.32 17.03
N GLN A 236 -9.10 -8.25 17.59
CA GLN A 236 -9.34 -7.00 16.84
C GLN A 236 -8.03 -6.30 16.52
N VAL A 237 -7.83 -5.94 15.26
CA VAL A 237 -6.69 -5.15 14.80
C VAL A 237 -6.87 -3.69 15.26
N LYS A 238 -5.92 -3.18 16.04
CA LYS A 238 -5.91 -1.82 16.60
C LYS A 238 -5.02 -0.86 15.84
N ALA A 239 -3.94 -1.36 15.22
CA ALA A 239 -3.08 -0.61 14.33
C ALA A 239 -2.58 -1.49 13.18
N TYR A 240 -2.42 -0.90 12.00
CA TYR A 240 -2.02 -1.61 10.78
C TYR A 240 -1.18 -0.71 9.89
N VAL A 241 0.09 -1.04 9.73
CA VAL A 241 1.06 -0.32 8.90
C VAL A 241 1.64 -1.27 7.86
N GLY A 242 1.31 -1.08 6.60
CA GLY A 242 1.78 -1.94 5.50
C GLY A 242 3.09 -1.48 4.86
N GLY A 243 3.60 -0.31 5.22
CA GLY A 243 4.84 0.23 4.68
C GLY A 243 5.10 1.67 5.10
N PRO A 244 6.26 2.23 4.72
CA PRO A 244 6.66 3.55 5.19
C PRO A 244 5.86 4.72 4.57
N ASN A 245 5.31 4.55 3.38
CA ASN A 245 4.55 5.61 2.71
C ASN A 245 3.72 5.01 1.57
N PHE A 246 2.40 5.15 1.62
CA PHE A 246 1.49 4.54 0.67
C PHE A 246 1.53 5.17 -0.74
N HIS A 247 1.91 6.44 -0.87
CA HIS A 247 2.06 7.07 -2.19
C HIS A 247 3.16 6.43 -3.02
N PHE A 248 4.28 6.06 -2.37
CA PHE A 248 5.47 5.52 -3.04
C PHE A 248 5.58 4.01 -2.95
N PHE A 249 5.02 3.38 -1.90
CA PHE A 249 5.14 1.95 -1.61
C PHE A 249 3.76 1.34 -1.34
N GLN A 250 3.02 1.06 -2.39
CA GLN A 250 1.65 0.52 -2.28
C GLN A 250 1.60 -0.97 -1.91
N TYR A 251 2.72 -1.70 -2.04
CA TYR A 251 2.77 -3.11 -1.66
C TYR A 251 2.71 -3.27 -0.14
N ASP A 252 1.67 -3.91 0.32
CA ASP A 252 1.39 -4.13 1.74
C ASP A 252 2.28 -5.24 2.31
N MET A 253 3.22 -4.85 3.18
CA MET A 253 4.16 -5.76 3.83
C MET A 253 3.53 -6.50 5.02
N ALA A 254 2.44 -5.99 5.59
CA ALA A 254 1.76 -6.60 6.73
C ALA A 254 0.78 -7.70 6.29
N GLY A 255 -0.09 -7.43 5.30
CA GLY A 255 -1.14 -8.36 4.89
C GLY A 255 -0.82 -9.19 3.66
N VAL A 256 0.04 -8.68 2.74
CA VAL A 256 0.34 -9.35 1.46
C VAL A 256 1.78 -9.85 1.39
N GLY A 257 2.68 -9.22 2.16
CA GLY A 257 4.10 -9.54 2.14
C GLY A 257 4.41 -10.96 2.60
N ARG A 258 4.87 -11.82 1.68
CA ARG A 258 5.32 -13.18 2.00
C ARG A 258 6.81 -13.17 2.30
N ARG A 259 7.22 -13.73 3.44
CA ARG A 259 8.60 -13.86 3.89
C ARG A 259 8.84 -15.24 4.45
N GLN A 260 10.11 -15.66 4.47
CA GLN A 260 10.52 -16.87 5.15
C GLN A 260 10.24 -16.71 6.66
N ILE A 261 9.45 -17.64 7.21
CA ILE A 261 8.93 -17.54 8.56
C ILE A 261 10.02 -17.67 9.64
N GLY A 262 11.02 -18.52 9.41
CA GLY A 262 12.12 -18.72 10.35
C GLY A 262 11.64 -19.06 11.75
N SER A 263 12.29 -18.50 12.77
CA SER A 263 11.95 -18.72 14.19
C SER A 263 10.61 -18.14 14.63
N THR A 264 9.94 -17.33 13.81
CA THR A 264 8.61 -16.79 14.15
C THR A 264 7.51 -17.86 14.11
N VAL A 265 7.80 -19.06 13.58
CA VAL A 265 6.91 -20.22 13.65
C VAL A 265 6.84 -20.84 15.06
N LYS A 266 7.87 -20.61 15.90
CA LYS A 266 7.98 -21.29 17.19
C LYS A 266 6.78 -21.12 18.14
N PRO A 267 6.18 -19.93 18.29
CA PRO A 267 4.99 -19.80 19.13
C PRO A 267 3.85 -20.73 18.69
N PHE A 268 3.60 -20.84 17.39
CA PHE A 268 2.56 -21.73 16.85
C PHE A 268 2.92 -23.20 17.08
N LEU A 269 4.18 -23.57 16.84
CA LEU A 269 4.65 -24.94 17.08
C LEU A 269 4.55 -25.33 18.55
N TYR A 270 4.91 -24.43 19.46
CA TYR A 270 4.82 -24.69 20.89
C TYR A 270 3.36 -24.76 21.39
N THR A 271 2.49 -23.90 20.89
CA THR A 271 1.05 -23.97 21.21
C THR A 271 0.49 -25.32 20.78
N TYR A 272 0.74 -25.75 19.56
CA TYR A 272 0.30 -27.05 19.05
C TYR A 272 0.87 -28.21 19.90
N ALA A 273 2.16 -28.16 20.26
CA ALA A 273 2.76 -29.18 21.10
C ALA A 273 2.11 -29.26 22.51
N PHE A 274 1.75 -28.11 23.10
CA PHE A 274 1.03 -28.10 24.38
C PHE A 274 -0.39 -28.66 24.26
N GLU A 275 -1.09 -28.40 23.17
CA GLU A 275 -2.40 -29.00 22.88
C GLU A 275 -2.31 -30.54 22.76
N GLU A 276 -1.21 -31.04 22.19
CA GLU A 276 -0.90 -32.47 22.09
C GLU A 276 -0.39 -33.09 23.44
N GLY A 277 -0.39 -32.32 24.53
CA GLY A 277 -0.04 -32.80 25.86
C GLY A 277 1.45 -32.73 26.19
N PHE A 278 2.29 -32.12 25.39
CA PHE A 278 3.69 -31.85 25.73
C PHE A 278 3.74 -30.79 26.83
N THR A 279 4.66 -30.93 27.78
CA THR A 279 4.91 -29.96 28.83
C THR A 279 6.22 -29.20 28.58
N PRO A 280 6.45 -28.02 29.17
CA PRO A 280 7.74 -27.33 29.06
C PRO A 280 8.95 -28.18 29.43
N VAL A 281 8.79 -29.13 30.35
CA VAL A 281 9.84 -30.08 30.78
C VAL A 281 10.16 -31.09 29.67
N SER A 282 9.21 -31.46 28.84
CA SER A 282 9.42 -32.37 27.71
C SER A 282 10.43 -31.86 26.71
N TYR A 283 10.57 -30.53 26.57
CA TYR A 283 11.54 -29.90 25.67
C TYR A 283 12.98 -29.95 26.16
N THR A 284 13.20 -30.00 27.47
CA THR A 284 14.55 -30.09 28.04
C THR A 284 15.17 -31.46 27.82
N HIS A 285 14.37 -32.47 27.51
CA HIS A 285 14.80 -33.84 27.25
C HIS A 285 14.78 -34.23 25.76
N LEU A 286 14.09 -33.48 24.90
CA LEU A 286 14.20 -33.60 23.46
C LEU A 286 15.37 -32.70 22.98
N THR A 287 16.59 -33.12 23.25
CA THR A 287 17.74 -32.56 22.55
C THR A 287 17.60 -32.96 21.09
N LEU A 288 17.13 -32.01 20.25
CA LEU A 288 17.41 -32.08 18.84
C LEU A 288 18.91 -32.20 18.70
N PRO A 289 19.42 -33.16 17.91
CA PRO A 289 20.85 -33.25 17.69
C PRO A 289 21.28 -31.90 17.10
N THR A 290 21.98 -31.11 17.90
CA THR A 290 22.71 -29.96 17.43
C THR A 290 23.83 -30.55 16.58
N THR A 291 23.61 -30.64 15.29
CA THR A 291 24.71 -30.83 14.36
C THR A 291 25.53 -29.56 14.42
N SER A 292 26.46 -29.55 15.38
CA SER A 292 27.64 -28.74 15.32
C SER A 292 28.44 -29.26 14.13
N ARG A 293 28.43 -28.56 13.02
CA ARG A 293 29.54 -28.40 12.08
C ARG A 293 29.27 -27.32 11.07
#